data_78f31e00ff7773fc44137c4e80d74932
#
_entry.id   78f31e00ff7773fc44137c4e80d74932
#
_cell.length_a   1.000
_cell.length_b   1.000
_cell.length_c   1.000
_cell.angle_alpha   90.00
_cell.angle_beta   90.00
_cell.angle_gamma   90.00
#
_symmetry.space_group_name_H-M   'P 1'
#
loop_
_entity.id
_entity.type
_entity.pdbx_description
1 polymer ?
#
loop_
_entity_poly.entity_id
_entity_poly.type
_entity_poly.pdbx_seq_one_letter_code
_entity_poly.pdbx_strand_id
1 'polypeptide(L)'
;MREVRQEDEKYIKELDREITGEERFTFLERFFSTGCVYNTETSGHITGVYLPDFGSGLIIAKNSEAGLALMKVRLNRGKKTAVLPSTNVAAREYVLSEGFQEYRTAPRMVLGNEVQWHPTMLYNRATGYCG
;
A
#
# COMPACT_ATOMS: atom_id res chain seq x y z
N MET A 1 3.94 -15.01 1.91
CA MET A 1 4.35 -13.68 2.40
C MET A 1 5.72 -13.79 3.03
N ARG A 2 6.59 -12.88 2.74
CA ARG A 2 7.99 -12.94 3.18
C ARG A 2 8.60 -11.55 3.31
N GLU A 3 9.78 -11.47 3.91
CA GLU A 3 10.53 -10.22 3.99
C GLU A 3 11.00 -9.75 2.60
N VAL A 4 11.22 -8.43 2.49
CA VAL A 4 11.75 -7.84 1.26
C VAL A 4 13.19 -8.29 1.06
N ARG A 5 13.51 -8.72 -0.16
CA ARG A 5 14.85 -9.08 -0.58
C ARG A 5 15.40 -8.02 -1.53
N GLN A 6 16.71 -7.99 -1.70
CA GLN A 6 17.35 -7.04 -2.62
C GLN A 6 16.80 -7.16 -4.04
N GLU A 7 16.55 -8.36 -4.51
CA GLU A 7 15.98 -8.63 -5.83
C GLU A 7 14.55 -8.11 -6.00
N ASP A 8 13.82 -7.85 -4.91
CA ASP A 8 12.47 -7.32 -4.94
C ASP A 8 12.43 -5.80 -5.10
N GLU A 9 13.50 -5.10 -4.74
CA GLU A 9 13.52 -3.63 -4.69
C GLU A 9 13.12 -2.99 -6.01
N LYS A 10 13.58 -3.53 -7.12
CA LYS A 10 13.23 -3.06 -8.45
C LYS A 10 11.72 -3.18 -8.71
N TYR A 11 11.13 -4.30 -8.36
CA TYR A 11 9.70 -4.54 -8.56
C TYR A 11 8.86 -3.66 -7.65
N ILE A 12 9.29 -3.42 -6.43
CA ILE A 12 8.62 -2.53 -5.50
C ILE A 12 8.60 -1.10 -6.03
N LYS A 13 9.72 -0.63 -6.56
CA LYS A 13 9.82 0.71 -7.14
C LYS A 13 8.90 0.87 -8.34
N GLU A 14 8.87 -0.12 -9.23
CA GLU A 14 7.99 -0.13 -10.39
C GLU A 14 6.52 -0.16 -9.98
N LEU A 15 6.17 -0.98 -8.99
CA LEU A 15 4.81 -1.11 -8.48
C LEU A 15 4.33 0.20 -7.86
N ASP A 16 5.17 0.82 -7.04
CA ASP A 16 4.84 2.10 -6.40
C ASP A 16 4.61 3.20 -7.44
N ARG A 17 5.49 3.29 -8.43
CA ARG A 17 5.35 4.25 -9.52
C ARG A 17 4.07 4.04 -10.31
N GLU A 18 3.74 2.79 -10.64
CA GLU A 18 2.52 2.45 -11.36
C GLU A 18 1.27 2.83 -10.57
N ILE A 19 1.23 2.51 -9.28
CA ILE A 19 0.04 2.69 -8.46
C ILE A 19 -0.14 4.15 -8.03
N THR A 20 0.92 4.80 -7.54
CA THR A 20 0.82 6.15 -7.00
C THR A 20 1.10 7.24 -8.04
N GLY A 21 1.77 6.89 -9.14
CA GLY A 21 2.19 7.84 -10.16
C GLY A 21 3.36 8.72 -9.72
N GLU A 22 3.98 8.43 -8.60
CA GLU A 22 5.05 9.23 -8.03
C GLU A 22 6.39 8.51 -8.10
N GLU A 23 7.47 9.26 -8.29
CA GLU A 23 8.84 8.74 -8.23
C GLU A 23 9.44 9.08 -6.87
N ARG A 24 9.59 8.05 -6.02
CA ARG A 24 10.09 8.24 -4.67
C ARG A 24 11.07 7.14 -4.24
N PHE A 25 11.94 6.75 -5.18
CA PHE A 25 12.89 5.67 -5.00
C PHE A 25 13.79 5.85 -3.78
N THR A 26 14.33 7.04 -3.59
CA THR A 26 15.23 7.34 -2.47
C THR A 26 14.54 7.25 -1.12
N PHE A 27 13.25 7.50 -1.08
CA PHE A 27 12.47 7.38 0.15
C PHE A 27 12.15 5.92 0.46
N LEU A 28 11.74 5.15 -0.54
CA LEU A 28 11.33 3.76 -0.35
C LEU A 28 12.47 2.88 0.18
N GLU A 29 13.68 3.09 -0.30
CA GLU A 29 14.85 2.28 0.09
C GLU A 29 15.09 2.26 1.60
N ARG A 30 14.74 3.33 2.29
CA ARG A 30 14.92 3.45 3.74
C ARG A 30 14.00 2.50 4.53
N PHE A 31 12.95 1.99 3.92
CA PHE A 31 11.90 1.25 4.60
C PHE A 31 11.85 -0.23 4.22
N PHE A 32 12.73 -0.66 3.32
CA PHE A 32 12.71 -2.04 2.82
C PHE A 32 13.11 -3.08 3.88
N SER A 33 13.98 -2.71 4.81
CA SER A 33 14.47 -3.64 5.83
C SER A 33 13.40 -4.20 6.75
N THR A 34 12.32 -3.45 6.97
CA THR A 34 11.19 -3.86 7.81
C THR A 34 9.95 -4.25 7.00
N GLY A 35 10.04 -4.13 5.69
CA GLY A 35 8.93 -4.41 4.78
C GLY A 35 8.67 -5.89 4.59
N CYS A 36 7.49 -6.21 4.09
CA CYS A 36 7.16 -7.55 3.64
C CYS A 36 6.45 -7.49 2.29
N VAL A 37 6.59 -8.56 1.52
CA VAL A 37 5.98 -8.68 0.20
C VAL A 37 5.04 -9.87 0.16
N TYR A 38 4.04 -9.76 -0.68
CA TYR A 38 3.14 -10.86 -1.01
C TYR A 38 3.48 -11.33 -2.43
N ASN A 39 3.69 -12.62 -2.56
CA ASN A 39 3.92 -13.23 -3.86
C ASN A 39 3.03 -14.46 -4.01
N THR A 40 2.67 -14.75 -5.25
CA THR A 40 1.96 -15.97 -5.58
C THR A 40 2.96 -17.10 -5.85
N GLU A 41 2.64 -18.31 -5.42
CA GLU A 41 3.50 -19.47 -5.62
C GLU A 41 3.70 -19.80 -7.09
N THR A 42 2.72 -19.47 -7.93
CA THR A 42 2.71 -19.83 -9.35
C THR A 42 3.67 -19.04 -10.22
N SER A 43 3.96 -17.79 -9.89
CA SER A 43 4.79 -16.94 -10.75
C SER A 43 6.10 -16.46 -10.10
N GLY A 44 6.21 -16.55 -8.79
CA GLY A 44 7.36 -16.01 -8.06
C GLY A 44 7.44 -14.48 -8.05
N HIS A 45 6.56 -13.79 -8.78
CA HIS A 45 6.53 -12.33 -8.81
C HIS A 45 5.78 -11.78 -7.62
N ILE A 46 6.25 -10.64 -7.10
CA ILE A 46 5.54 -9.94 -6.04
C ILE A 46 4.31 -9.27 -6.61
N THR A 47 3.20 -9.38 -5.89
CA THR A 47 1.94 -8.73 -6.25
C THR A 47 1.51 -7.67 -5.26
N GLY A 48 2.21 -7.56 -4.14
CA GLY A 48 1.95 -6.53 -3.14
C GLY A 48 3.12 -6.32 -2.21
N VAL A 49 3.14 -5.16 -1.56
CA VAL A 49 4.17 -4.81 -0.59
C VAL A 49 3.58 -3.99 0.55
N TYR A 50 4.08 -4.25 1.75
CA TYR A 50 3.77 -3.49 2.95
C TYR A 50 5.08 -2.93 3.52
N LEU A 51 5.14 -1.61 3.68
CA LEU A 51 6.28 -0.90 4.27
C LEU A 51 5.81 -0.23 5.56
N PRO A 52 5.93 -0.92 6.71
CA PRO A 52 5.34 -0.46 7.97
C PRO A 52 5.93 0.85 8.49
N ASP A 53 7.19 1.12 8.20
CA ASP A 53 7.86 2.33 8.68
C ASP A 53 7.72 3.52 7.75
N PHE A 54 7.16 3.35 6.57
CA PHE A 54 6.88 4.46 5.68
C PHE A 54 5.57 5.13 6.09
N GLY A 55 5.67 6.24 6.83
CA GLY A 55 4.52 6.94 7.37
C GLY A 55 3.70 6.04 8.28
N SER A 56 2.40 5.95 8.05
CA SER A 56 1.50 5.07 8.79
C SER A 56 1.54 3.61 8.33
N GLY A 57 2.37 3.29 7.35
CA GLY A 57 2.51 1.96 6.79
C GLY A 57 1.87 1.84 5.41
N LEU A 58 2.68 2.03 4.37
CA LEU A 58 2.23 1.93 2.98
C LEU A 58 1.87 0.49 2.62
N ILE A 59 0.70 0.29 2.02
CA ILE A 59 0.32 -0.98 1.39
C ILE A 59 -0.14 -0.70 -0.03
N ILE A 60 0.55 -1.29 -1.00
CA ILE A 60 0.19 -1.26 -2.41
C ILE A 60 0.15 -2.69 -2.94
N ALA A 61 -0.80 -2.98 -3.82
CA ALA A 61 -0.97 -4.32 -4.36
C ALA A 61 -1.67 -4.29 -5.70
N LYS A 62 -1.33 -5.24 -6.57
CA LYS A 62 -1.96 -5.38 -7.89
C LYS A 62 -3.36 -5.97 -7.85
N ASN A 63 -3.68 -6.72 -6.80
CA ASN A 63 -4.98 -7.36 -6.66
C ASN A 63 -5.45 -7.34 -5.21
N SER A 64 -6.73 -7.64 -5.00
CA SER A 64 -7.31 -7.61 -3.67
C SER A 64 -6.80 -8.73 -2.76
N GLU A 65 -6.44 -9.88 -3.31
CA GLU A 65 -5.87 -10.97 -2.53
C GLU A 65 -4.61 -10.52 -1.77
N ALA A 66 -3.66 -9.96 -2.51
CA ALA A 66 -2.42 -9.44 -1.93
C ALA A 66 -2.68 -8.27 -0.98
N GLY A 67 -3.50 -7.32 -1.40
CA GLY A 67 -3.81 -6.13 -0.60
C GLY A 67 -4.47 -6.46 0.72
N LEU A 68 -5.48 -7.31 0.73
CA LEU A 68 -6.18 -7.70 1.94
C LEU A 68 -5.30 -8.54 2.88
N ALA A 69 -4.46 -9.42 2.32
CA ALA A 69 -3.52 -10.20 3.11
C ALA A 69 -2.52 -9.29 3.84
N LEU A 70 -2.02 -8.27 3.17
CA LEU A 70 -1.09 -7.30 3.77
C LEU A 70 -1.80 -6.40 4.79
N MET A 71 -3.04 -6.00 4.54
CA MET A 71 -3.84 -5.27 5.52
C MET A 71 -4.04 -6.08 6.79
N LYS A 72 -4.30 -7.37 6.67
CA LYS A 72 -4.44 -8.26 7.82
C LYS A 72 -3.16 -8.32 8.66
N VAL A 73 -2.00 -8.39 8.01
CA VAL A 73 -0.71 -8.32 8.70
C VAL A 73 -0.58 -7.01 9.49
N ARG A 74 -0.93 -5.90 8.88
CA ARG A 74 -0.87 -4.59 9.52
C ARG A 74 -1.77 -4.50 10.75
N LEU A 75 -3.01 -4.98 10.64
CA LEU A 75 -3.95 -5.00 11.76
C LEU A 75 -3.47 -5.93 12.87
N ASN A 76 -2.93 -7.09 12.54
CA ASN A 76 -2.39 -8.03 13.51
C ASN A 76 -1.17 -7.49 14.27
N ARG A 77 -0.48 -6.49 13.71
CA ARG A 77 0.60 -5.78 14.38
C ARG A 77 0.12 -4.64 15.29
N GLY A 78 -1.19 -4.54 15.49
CA GLY A 78 -1.78 -3.60 16.45
C GLY A 78 -2.12 -2.22 15.88
N LYS A 79 -2.09 -2.04 14.58
CA LYS A 79 -2.49 -0.78 13.95
C LYS A 79 -4.01 -0.63 14.02
N LYS A 80 -4.47 0.50 14.56
CA LYS A 80 -5.90 0.75 14.80
C LYS A 80 -6.52 1.74 13.84
N THR A 81 -5.74 2.30 12.93
CA THR A 81 -6.20 3.26 11.93
C THR A 81 -5.84 2.79 10.53
N ALA A 82 -6.63 3.18 9.55
CA ALA A 82 -6.35 2.92 8.15
C ALA A 82 -6.72 4.15 7.33
N VAL A 83 -5.89 4.48 6.35
CA VAL A 83 -6.13 5.58 5.42
C VAL A 83 -6.04 5.03 4.01
N LEU A 84 -7.15 5.02 3.30
CA LEU A 84 -7.25 4.42 1.98
C LEU A 84 -8.17 5.22 1.07
N PRO A 85 -8.01 5.10 -0.25
CA PRO A 85 -8.93 5.73 -1.19
C PRO A 85 -10.34 5.13 -1.06
N SER A 86 -11.35 5.98 -1.08
CA SER A 86 -12.76 5.52 -1.00
C SER A 86 -13.15 4.64 -2.19
N THR A 87 -12.45 4.79 -3.32
CA THR A 87 -12.67 4.00 -4.53
C THR A 87 -12.11 2.58 -4.43
N ASN A 88 -11.25 2.31 -3.45
CA ASN A 88 -10.82 0.94 -3.19
C ASN A 88 -11.87 0.22 -2.34
N VAL A 89 -12.89 -0.30 -2.99
CA VAL A 89 -14.06 -0.92 -2.35
C VAL A 89 -13.66 -2.13 -1.51
N ALA A 90 -12.77 -2.97 -2.03
CA ALA A 90 -12.32 -4.18 -1.31
C ALA A 90 -11.67 -3.82 0.03
N ALA A 91 -10.78 -2.83 0.05
CA ALA A 91 -10.13 -2.38 1.28
C ALA A 91 -11.12 -1.74 2.25
N ARG A 92 -12.03 -0.91 1.73
CA ARG A 92 -13.04 -0.26 2.54
C ARG A 92 -13.97 -1.26 3.22
N GLU A 93 -14.48 -2.23 2.48
CA GLU A 93 -15.34 -3.28 3.02
C GLU A 93 -14.61 -4.11 4.07
N TYR A 94 -13.33 -4.41 3.84
CA TYR A 94 -12.53 -5.17 4.77
C TYR A 94 -12.37 -4.45 6.12
N VAL A 95 -11.99 -3.17 6.12
CA VAL A 95 -11.80 -2.44 7.39
C VAL A 95 -13.13 -2.25 8.12
N LEU A 96 -14.22 -2.03 7.39
CA LEU A 96 -15.54 -1.94 8.01
C LEU A 96 -15.96 -3.27 8.65
N SER A 97 -15.65 -4.40 8.00
CA SER A 97 -15.93 -5.73 8.56
C SER A 97 -15.12 -6.02 9.82
N GLU A 98 -13.95 -5.41 9.97
CA GLU A 98 -13.09 -5.53 11.15
C GLU A 98 -13.47 -4.55 12.28
N GLY A 99 -14.56 -3.81 12.11
CA GLY A 99 -15.07 -2.91 13.14
C GLY A 99 -14.56 -1.47 13.05
N PHE A 100 -13.84 -1.12 11.99
CA PHE A 100 -13.39 0.25 11.79
C PHE A 100 -14.58 1.16 11.47
N GLN A 101 -14.54 2.37 11.99
CA GLN A 101 -15.53 3.40 11.69
C GLN A 101 -14.89 4.47 10.82
N GLU A 102 -15.65 4.98 9.86
CA GLU A 102 -15.21 6.08 9.03
C GLU A 102 -15.14 7.34 9.88
N TYR A 103 -13.94 7.89 10.02
CA TYR A 103 -13.67 9.02 10.90
C TYR A 103 -13.74 10.35 10.16
N ARG A 104 -13.06 10.42 9.02
CA ARG A 104 -13.08 11.62 8.16
C ARG A 104 -12.62 11.27 6.77
N THR A 105 -13.02 12.09 5.80
CA THR A 105 -12.58 11.99 4.42
C THR A 105 -11.88 13.29 4.03
N ALA A 106 -10.94 13.16 3.10
CA ALA A 106 -10.26 14.30 2.52
C ALA A 106 -10.12 14.11 1.02
N PRO A 107 -10.41 15.13 0.19
CA PRO A 107 -10.20 15.00 -1.24
C PRO A 107 -8.71 14.98 -1.56
N ARG A 108 -8.35 14.29 -2.64
CA ARG A 108 -6.98 14.35 -3.16
C ARG A 108 -6.76 15.72 -3.82
N MET A 109 -5.73 16.41 -3.38
CA MET A 109 -5.34 17.70 -3.95
C MET A 109 -4.18 17.51 -4.91
N VAL A 110 -4.29 18.10 -6.09
CA VAL A 110 -3.24 18.05 -7.11
C VAL A 110 -2.85 19.48 -7.50
N LEU A 111 -1.56 19.76 -7.47
CA LEU A 111 -1.01 21.03 -7.92
C LEU A 111 -0.37 20.81 -9.30
N GLY A 112 -0.87 21.55 -10.29
CA GLY A 112 -0.41 21.41 -11.68
C GLY A 112 -1.14 20.30 -12.45
N ASN A 113 -0.41 19.59 -13.30
CA ASN A 113 -0.98 18.51 -14.10
C ASN A 113 -1.31 17.29 -13.23
N GLU A 114 -2.46 16.71 -13.49
CA GLU A 114 -2.86 15.48 -12.79
C GLU A 114 -1.95 14.32 -13.16
N VAL A 115 -1.43 13.63 -12.15
CA VAL A 115 -0.61 12.44 -12.34
C VAL A 115 -1.52 11.21 -12.36
N GLN A 116 -1.30 10.30 -13.30
CA GLN A 116 -2.04 9.04 -13.33
C GLN A 116 -1.65 8.16 -12.14
N TRP A 117 -2.66 7.65 -11.47
CA TRP A 117 -2.49 6.76 -10.34
C TRP A 117 -3.65 5.76 -10.26
N HIS A 118 -3.47 4.69 -9.50
CA HIS A 118 -4.43 3.61 -9.41
C HIS A 118 -4.94 3.47 -7.97
N PRO A 119 -5.97 4.23 -7.58
CA PRO A 119 -6.47 4.23 -6.21
C PRO A 119 -7.01 2.88 -5.73
N THR A 120 -7.49 2.03 -6.64
CA THR A 120 -7.97 0.69 -6.29
C THR A 120 -6.85 -0.28 -5.91
N MET A 121 -5.60 0.10 -6.14
CA MET A 121 -4.41 -0.70 -5.80
C MET A 121 -3.69 -0.16 -4.56
N LEU A 122 -4.17 0.95 -3.99
CA LEU A 122 -3.63 1.52 -2.76
C LEU A 122 -4.50 1.09 -1.57
N TYR A 123 -3.93 0.32 -0.66
CA TYR A 123 -4.65 -0.29 0.46
C TYR A 123 -4.40 0.38 1.80
N ASN A 124 -3.31 1.12 1.93
CA ASN A 124 -3.08 2.04 3.03
C ASN A 124 -2.07 3.10 2.60
N ARG A 125 -2.38 4.36 2.85
CA ARG A 125 -1.48 5.45 2.51
C ARG A 125 -0.33 5.58 3.50
N ALA A 126 0.83 5.98 3.01
CA ALA A 126 1.96 6.30 3.87
C ALA A 126 1.70 7.59 4.66
N THR A 127 1.34 8.66 3.96
CA THR A 127 1.07 9.97 4.57
C THR A 127 -0.12 10.64 3.89
N GLY A 128 -0.58 11.76 4.46
CA GLY A 128 -1.63 12.57 3.84
C GLY A 128 -1.17 13.33 2.60
N TYR A 129 0.14 13.46 2.38
CA TYR A 129 0.71 14.21 1.25
C TYR A 129 1.16 13.34 0.10
N CYS A 130 1.55 12.11 0.37
CA CYS A 130 1.95 11.16 -0.66
C CYS A 130 1.30 9.80 -0.38
N GLY A 131 0.91 9.15 -1.43
CA GLY A 131 0.16 7.91 -1.39
C GLY A 131 0.69 6.82 -0.52
#